data_f85c477644d8e581304a081354b8652e
#
_entry.id   f85c477644d8e581304a081354b8652e
#
_cell.length_a   1.000
_cell.length_b   1.000
_cell.length_c   1.000
_cell.angle_alpha   90.00
_cell.angle_beta   90.00
_cell.angle_gamma   90.00
#
_symmetry.space_group_name_H-M   'P 1'
#
loop_
_entity.id
_entity.type
_entity.pdbx_description
1 polymer ?
#
loop_
_entity_poly.entity_id
_entity_poly.type
_entity_poly.pdbx_seq_one_letter_code
_entity_poly.pdbx_strand_id
1 'polypeptide(L)'
;MWCCIQLSATAQSNTLYGLLCTPGGGLNTTPGTVRLATIDVATGLLTPVSQSSLATITNINGAALDQNTGNFIFTSGTNIISTDLNSGVATAQAPFNNPLQSGTFTNFRYNSSDSTIYGLAIKSTSVGIGQTLGEIYLSSINPSSGQISLISPQSVGATYTGTGNAIDPHQMVYYYSNGAQIIGLDIYTGLVYSSQTVNFPQGGAYFENYTYNCADTSIYGLIRMQPTGPTTYHFGKINPQTGTVTQISQQALPYTLFSGGGSNTIDPLNGIYYYVVVLPQGGYAVVGISLATGAVVSENPIATPGTALYFHMLRFSSDCAEAAPERLNPNSGSAGITAASVVDVRVNPNPFDDRLMITSDDIMDLCTLRDSQGKIVLQEATLSHHLEFQTAQLKSGIYFLEIQTATGLHLQKLVK
;
A
#
# COMPACT_ATOMS: atom_id res chain seq x y z
N MET A 1 -16.24 -46.70 -1.36
CA MET A 1 -15.20 -46.10 -0.52
C MET A 1 -15.16 -44.58 -0.87
N TRP A 2 -15.95 -43.79 -0.13
CA TRP A 2 -16.04 -42.35 -0.34
C TRP A 2 -14.91 -41.68 0.41
N CYS A 3 -14.00 -41.08 -0.32
CA CYS A 3 -12.93 -40.24 0.25
C CYS A 3 -13.54 -38.91 0.64
N CYS A 4 -13.87 -38.67 1.91
CA CYS A 4 -14.16 -37.35 2.43
C CYS A 4 -12.89 -36.52 2.37
N ILE A 5 -12.78 -35.60 1.41
CA ILE A 5 -11.83 -34.49 1.47
C ILE A 5 -12.36 -33.58 2.57
N GLN A 6 -11.77 -33.65 3.76
CA GLN A 6 -11.92 -32.59 4.76
C GLN A 6 -11.18 -31.37 4.23
N LEU A 7 -11.94 -30.44 3.64
CA LEU A 7 -11.50 -29.06 3.56
C LEU A 7 -11.40 -28.55 5.00
N SER A 8 -10.20 -28.51 5.53
CA SER A 8 -9.90 -27.74 6.73
C SER A 8 -10.11 -26.27 6.34
N ALA A 9 -11.29 -25.73 6.65
CA ALA A 9 -11.46 -24.30 6.73
C ALA A 9 -10.47 -23.84 7.81
N THR A 10 -9.35 -23.28 7.41
CA THR A 10 -8.50 -22.51 8.30
C THR A 10 -9.39 -21.42 8.88
N ALA A 11 -9.67 -21.49 10.17
CA ALA A 11 -10.40 -20.44 10.87
C ALA A 11 -9.63 -19.14 10.61
N GLN A 12 -10.28 -18.24 9.89
CA GLN A 12 -9.68 -16.97 9.55
C GLN A 12 -9.40 -16.22 10.84
N SER A 13 -8.17 -15.83 11.05
CA SER A 13 -7.73 -15.20 12.27
C SER A 13 -8.39 -13.81 12.38
N ASN A 14 -9.24 -13.62 13.42
CA ASN A 14 -9.78 -12.30 13.80
C ASN A 14 -8.68 -11.40 14.39
N THR A 15 -7.46 -11.53 13.93
CA THR A 15 -6.28 -10.96 14.55
C THR A 15 -5.74 -9.80 13.73
N LEU A 16 -5.64 -8.67 14.38
CA LEU A 16 -4.90 -7.51 13.86
C LEU A 16 -3.48 -7.53 14.43
N TYR A 17 -2.51 -7.31 13.58
CA TYR A 17 -1.14 -7.04 13.96
C TYR A 17 -0.89 -5.54 14.02
N GLY A 18 -0.01 -5.11 14.91
CA GLY A 18 0.41 -3.72 15.00
C GLY A 18 1.51 -3.50 16.01
N LEU A 19 1.86 -2.25 16.21
CA LEU A 19 2.94 -1.86 17.11
C LEU A 19 2.38 -1.36 18.43
N LEU A 20 2.74 -2.05 19.50
CA LEU A 20 2.51 -1.61 20.86
C LEU A 20 3.66 -0.70 21.28
N CYS A 21 3.34 0.56 21.54
CA CYS A 21 4.31 1.56 21.94
C CYS A 21 4.10 1.97 23.38
N THR A 22 5.16 1.91 24.17
CA THR A 22 5.19 2.39 25.55
C THR A 22 6.01 3.67 25.59
N PRO A 23 5.45 4.83 25.93
CA PRO A 23 6.23 6.06 26.06
C PRO A 23 7.27 5.91 27.15
N GLY A 24 8.43 6.53 26.96
CA GLY A 24 9.44 6.65 28.01
C GLY A 24 8.95 7.53 29.15
N GLY A 25 9.32 7.26 30.36
CA GLY A 25 9.02 8.13 31.50
C GLY A 25 9.79 9.45 31.41
N GLY A 26 9.10 10.59 31.58
CA GLY A 26 9.52 11.96 31.68
C GLY A 26 10.89 12.45 31.18
N LEU A 27 11.10 13.77 31.10
CA LEU A 27 12.37 14.39 30.69
C LEU A 27 13.58 13.73 31.36
N ASN A 28 14.40 12.98 30.57
CA ASN A 28 15.65 12.31 30.95
C ASN A 28 15.57 10.90 31.55
N THR A 29 14.47 10.17 31.37
CA THR A 29 14.36 8.78 31.81
C THR A 29 14.07 7.83 30.65
N THR A 30 14.03 6.56 30.90
CA THR A 30 13.96 5.42 29.97
C THR A 30 13.31 5.71 28.61
N PRO A 31 14.00 5.45 27.48
CA PRO A 31 13.41 5.58 26.15
C PRO A 31 12.15 4.73 26.03
N GLY A 32 11.16 5.21 25.29
CA GLY A 32 9.98 4.42 24.98
C GLY A 32 10.32 3.16 24.20
N THR A 33 9.47 2.15 24.30
CA THR A 33 9.69 0.85 23.65
C THR A 33 8.65 0.57 22.58
N VAL A 34 9.05 -0.20 21.55
CA VAL A 34 8.18 -0.67 20.47
C VAL A 34 8.22 -2.20 20.44
N ARG A 35 7.06 -2.84 20.43
CA ARG A 35 6.91 -4.29 20.33
C ARG A 35 5.86 -4.63 19.28
N LEU A 36 6.03 -5.74 18.60
CA LEU A 36 4.95 -6.33 17.82
C LEU A 36 3.92 -6.92 18.78
N ALA A 37 2.65 -6.65 18.52
CA ALA A 37 1.53 -7.19 19.27
C ALA A 37 0.37 -7.51 18.34
N THR A 38 -0.56 -8.30 18.84
CA THR A 38 -1.84 -8.60 18.20
C THR A 38 -2.99 -8.05 19.03
N ILE A 39 -4.10 -7.74 18.33
CA ILE A 39 -5.39 -7.48 18.97
C ILE A 39 -6.41 -8.43 18.37
N ASP A 40 -7.12 -9.14 19.23
CA ASP A 40 -8.31 -9.88 18.85
C ASP A 40 -9.46 -8.87 18.63
N VAL A 41 -10.01 -8.82 17.41
CA VAL A 41 -11.03 -7.82 17.05
C VAL A 41 -12.39 -8.07 17.70
N ALA A 42 -12.65 -9.27 18.22
CA ALA A 42 -13.89 -9.60 18.89
C ALA A 42 -13.89 -9.22 20.37
N THR A 43 -12.72 -9.19 20.99
CA THR A 43 -12.59 -8.98 22.45
C THR A 43 -11.80 -7.73 22.83
N GLY A 44 -11.03 -7.14 21.90
CA GLY A 44 -10.07 -6.07 22.20
C GLY A 44 -8.83 -6.53 22.96
N LEU A 45 -8.66 -7.87 23.16
CA LEU A 45 -7.53 -8.42 23.89
C LEU A 45 -6.23 -8.16 23.12
N LEU A 46 -5.35 -7.39 23.75
CA LEU A 46 -4.01 -7.12 23.26
C LEU A 46 -3.04 -8.16 23.80
N THR A 47 -2.31 -8.80 22.89
CA THR A 47 -1.30 -9.81 23.23
C THR A 47 0.05 -9.42 22.62
N PRO A 48 1.07 -9.07 23.43
CA PRO A 48 2.41 -8.86 22.93
C PRO A 48 2.97 -10.14 22.29
N VAL A 49 3.43 -10.05 21.04
CA VAL A 49 4.15 -11.13 20.34
C VAL A 49 5.63 -11.02 20.69
N SER A 50 6.21 -9.81 20.59
CA SER A 50 7.61 -9.59 20.96
C SER A 50 7.79 -9.63 22.48
N GLN A 51 8.70 -10.48 22.95
CA GLN A 51 9.07 -10.58 24.37
C GLN A 51 9.95 -9.41 24.82
N SER A 52 10.76 -8.86 23.90
CA SER A 52 11.64 -7.71 24.14
C SER A 52 11.27 -6.53 23.23
N SER A 53 11.80 -5.34 23.54
CA SER A 53 11.67 -4.20 22.66
C SER A 53 12.41 -4.41 21.37
N LEU A 54 11.73 -4.13 20.23
CA LEU A 54 12.30 -4.17 18.88
C LEU A 54 13.05 -2.87 18.55
N ALA A 55 12.61 -1.76 19.11
CA ALA A 55 13.18 -0.44 18.88
C ALA A 55 12.84 0.52 20.05
N THR A 56 13.57 1.62 20.11
CA THR A 56 13.14 2.79 20.88
C THR A 56 12.10 3.58 20.08
N ILE A 57 11.14 4.21 20.76
CA ILE A 57 10.16 5.06 20.09
C ILE A 57 10.89 6.26 19.49
N THR A 58 10.96 6.26 18.17
CA THR A 58 11.35 7.37 17.32
C THR A 58 10.30 7.46 16.23
N ASN A 59 10.43 8.36 15.28
CA ASN A 59 9.43 8.54 14.22
C ASN A 59 9.13 7.21 13.48
N ILE A 60 7.94 6.67 13.73
CA ILE A 60 7.41 5.51 13.02
C ILE A 60 6.56 6.05 11.86
N ASN A 61 7.07 5.96 10.64
CA ASN A 61 6.48 6.60 9.47
C ASN A 61 5.69 5.64 8.56
N GLY A 62 5.65 4.36 8.91
CA GLY A 62 4.91 3.36 8.15
C GLY A 62 5.13 1.94 8.65
N ALA A 63 4.24 1.06 8.23
CA ALA A 63 4.38 -0.36 8.41
C ALA A 63 3.73 -1.13 7.25
N ALA A 64 4.20 -2.34 7.02
CA ALA A 64 3.69 -3.29 6.05
C ALA A 64 3.66 -4.68 6.66
N LEU A 65 2.76 -5.53 6.19
CA LEU A 65 2.70 -6.93 6.55
C LEU A 65 3.01 -7.74 5.30
N ASP A 66 4.13 -8.45 5.33
CA ASP A 66 4.51 -9.39 4.29
C ASP A 66 3.97 -10.76 4.66
N GLN A 67 2.86 -11.13 4.04
CA GLN A 67 2.21 -12.42 4.31
C GLN A 67 2.98 -13.61 3.72
N ASN A 68 3.74 -13.39 2.65
CA ASN A 68 4.48 -14.47 1.99
C ASN A 68 5.64 -14.96 2.84
N THR A 69 6.32 -14.05 3.55
CA THR A 69 7.43 -14.40 4.45
C THR A 69 7.02 -14.44 5.92
N GLY A 70 5.79 -14.05 6.25
CA GLY A 70 5.32 -14.00 7.64
C GLY A 70 6.03 -12.93 8.47
N ASN A 71 6.34 -11.77 7.87
CA ASN A 71 7.03 -10.69 8.56
C ASN A 71 6.17 -9.43 8.68
N PHE A 72 6.24 -8.77 9.84
CA PHE A 72 5.77 -7.42 10.05
C PHE A 72 6.96 -6.46 9.89
N ILE A 73 6.84 -5.49 9.00
CA ILE A 73 7.92 -4.60 8.61
C ILE A 73 7.52 -3.18 8.97
N PHE A 74 8.36 -2.46 9.69
CA PHE A 74 8.09 -1.09 10.10
C PHE A 74 9.36 -0.24 10.17
N THR A 75 9.18 1.08 10.27
CA THR A 75 10.29 2.01 10.44
C THR A 75 10.37 2.52 11.87
N SER A 76 11.58 2.75 12.36
CA SER A 76 11.83 3.43 13.61
C SER A 76 13.06 4.33 13.48
N GLY A 77 12.83 5.63 13.47
CA GLY A 77 13.88 6.62 13.21
C GLY A 77 14.48 6.44 11.81
N THR A 78 15.76 6.13 11.77
CA THR A 78 16.51 5.92 10.52
C THR A 78 16.64 4.45 10.12
N ASN A 79 15.92 3.54 10.80
CA ASN A 79 16.00 2.11 10.52
C ASN A 79 14.68 1.55 9.98
N ILE A 80 14.81 0.51 9.15
CA ILE A 80 13.73 -0.43 8.84
C ILE A 80 13.96 -1.70 9.64
N ILE A 81 12.89 -2.26 10.17
CA ILE A 81 12.92 -3.45 11.03
C ILE A 81 11.90 -4.44 10.48
N SER A 82 12.35 -5.66 10.26
CA SER A 82 11.52 -6.79 9.87
C SER A 82 11.40 -7.73 11.06
N THR A 83 10.20 -8.19 11.38
CA THR A 83 9.90 -8.96 12.59
C THR A 83 9.01 -10.14 12.23
N ASP A 84 9.41 -11.34 12.62
CA ASP A 84 8.62 -12.55 12.43
C ASP A 84 7.29 -12.48 13.19
N LEU A 85 6.18 -12.77 12.52
CA LEU A 85 4.83 -12.65 13.07
C LEU A 85 4.54 -13.64 14.20
N ASN A 86 5.22 -14.79 14.24
CA ASN A 86 4.93 -15.84 15.21
C ASN A 86 5.79 -15.66 16.48
N SER A 87 7.06 -15.37 16.31
CA SER A 87 8.02 -15.26 17.43
C SER A 87 8.16 -13.84 17.97
N GLY A 88 7.79 -12.82 17.18
CA GLY A 88 8.01 -11.43 17.51
C GLY A 88 9.48 -11.02 17.55
N VAL A 89 10.37 -11.83 16.99
CA VAL A 89 11.81 -11.57 16.95
C VAL A 89 12.15 -10.80 15.68
N ALA A 90 13.04 -9.82 15.78
CA ALA A 90 13.54 -9.12 14.59
C ALA A 90 14.32 -10.09 13.71
N THR A 91 13.89 -10.24 12.46
CA THR A 91 14.55 -11.06 11.43
C THR A 91 15.57 -10.27 10.65
N ALA A 92 15.36 -8.95 10.54
CA ALA A 92 16.30 -8.02 9.93
C ALA A 92 16.15 -6.63 10.57
N GLN A 93 17.25 -5.89 10.61
CA GLN A 93 17.29 -4.47 10.95
C GLN A 93 18.40 -3.81 10.14
N ALA A 94 18.08 -2.78 9.40
CA ALA A 94 19.01 -2.05 8.57
C ALA A 94 18.75 -0.54 8.61
N PRO A 95 19.79 0.30 8.54
CA PRO A 95 19.60 1.73 8.35
C PRO A 95 19.05 2.01 6.95
N PHE A 96 18.26 3.08 6.82
CA PHE A 96 17.83 3.54 5.51
C PHE A 96 19.03 3.96 4.67
N ASN A 97 19.14 3.39 3.51
CA ASN A 97 20.03 3.86 2.46
C ASN A 97 19.18 4.61 1.41
N ASN A 98 18.97 5.91 1.69
CA ASN A 98 18.12 6.76 0.87
C ASN A 98 18.97 7.53 -0.16
N PRO A 99 18.74 7.34 -1.46
CA PRO A 99 19.49 8.07 -2.50
C PRO A 99 19.26 9.57 -2.49
N LEU A 100 18.19 10.06 -1.83
CA LEU A 100 17.88 11.48 -1.71
C LEU A 100 18.63 12.19 -0.56
N GLN A 101 19.61 11.57 0.06
CA GLN A 101 20.49 12.07 1.11
C GLN A 101 19.79 12.61 2.38
N SER A 102 18.95 13.64 2.27
CA SER A 102 18.19 14.22 3.40
C SER A 102 16.71 13.83 3.41
N GLY A 103 16.34 12.84 2.59
CA GLY A 103 14.96 12.44 2.41
C GLY A 103 14.42 11.49 3.49
N THR A 104 13.12 11.46 3.63
CA THR A 104 12.37 10.48 4.42
C THR A 104 11.70 9.46 3.52
N PHE A 105 11.47 8.23 4.05
CA PHE A 105 10.66 7.22 3.40
C PHE A 105 9.41 6.99 4.26
N THR A 106 8.25 7.13 3.67
CA THR A 106 6.98 7.11 4.40
C THR A 106 5.85 6.51 3.58
N ASN A 107 4.70 6.33 4.22
CA ASN A 107 3.47 5.86 3.55
C ASN A 107 3.69 4.58 2.74
N PHE A 108 4.38 3.61 3.30
CA PHE A 108 4.66 2.40 2.57
C PHE A 108 3.63 1.29 2.80
N ARG A 109 3.45 0.48 1.79
CA ARG A 109 2.58 -0.69 1.74
C ARG A 109 3.30 -1.84 1.06
N TYR A 110 2.97 -3.03 1.51
CA TYR A 110 3.35 -4.26 0.83
C TYR A 110 2.39 -4.55 -0.32
N ASN A 111 2.93 -4.88 -1.47
CA ASN A 111 2.18 -5.40 -2.60
C ASN A 111 2.39 -6.91 -2.67
N SER A 112 1.34 -7.68 -2.41
CA SER A 112 1.41 -9.15 -2.39
C SER A 112 1.63 -9.75 -3.79
N SER A 113 1.27 -9.03 -4.86
CA SER A 113 1.40 -9.50 -6.23
C SER A 113 2.85 -9.62 -6.70
N ASP A 114 3.77 -8.81 -6.17
CA ASP A 114 5.18 -8.81 -6.54
C ASP A 114 6.14 -8.89 -5.34
N SER A 115 5.58 -9.06 -4.13
CA SER A 115 6.33 -9.16 -2.87
C SER A 115 7.23 -7.93 -2.59
N THR A 116 6.80 -6.75 -3.03
CA THR A 116 7.57 -5.51 -2.92
C THR A 116 6.90 -4.52 -1.97
N ILE A 117 7.70 -3.80 -1.20
CA ILE A 117 7.22 -2.67 -0.37
C ILE A 117 7.42 -1.38 -1.16
N TYR A 118 6.31 -0.73 -1.48
CA TYR A 118 6.27 0.58 -2.12
C TYR A 118 5.96 1.68 -1.13
N GLY A 119 6.49 2.87 -1.38
CA GLY A 119 6.23 4.04 -0.55
C GLY A 119 6.74 5.31 -1.19
N LEU A 120 6.65 6.42 -0.48
CA LEU A 120 7.11 7.71 -0.95
C LEU A 120 8.46 8.06 -0.32
N ALA A 121 9.47 8.24 -1.16
CA ALA A 121 10.70 8.91 -0.78
C ALA A 121 10.52 10.42 -1.00
N ILE A 122 10.77 11.20 0.05
CA ILE A 122 10.53 12.63 0.04
C ILE A 122 11.84 13.34 0.34
N LYS A 123 12.30 14.16 -0.58
CA LYS A 123 13.43 15.05 -0.39
C LYS A 123 12.92 16.40 0.10
N SER A 124 13.12 16.66 1.37
CA SER A 124 12.69 17.93 1.98
C SER A 124 13.69 19.03 1.68
N THR A 125 13.20 20.13 1.10
CA THR A 125 13.99 21.34 0.89
C THR A 125 13.39 22.44 1.76
N SER A 126 14.17 22.95 2.70
CA SER A 126 13.74 24.10 3.50
C SER A 126 13.78 25.37 2.64
N VAL A 127 12.65 26.01 2.43
CA VAL A 127 12.51 27.21 1.60
C VAL A 127 12.18 28.47 2.40
N GLY A 128 12.47 28.48 3.70
CA GLY A 128 12.24 29.62 4.58
C GLY A 128 11.53 29.24 5.89
N ILE A 129 11.23 30.22 6.71
CA ILE A 129 10.64 30.01 8.04
C ILE A 129 9.26 29.33 7.88
N GLY A 130 9.17 28.06 8.26
CA GLY A 130 7.93 27.32 8.38
C GLY A 130 7.38 26.70 7.09
N GLN A 131 8.09 26.78 5.95
CA GLN A 131 7.69 26.11 4.72
C GLN A 131 8.72 25.05 4.31
N THR A 132 8.25 23.84 4.15
CA THR A 132 9.03 22.74 3.57
C THR A 132 8.37 22.36 2.26
N LEU A 133 9.04 22.62 1.16
CA LEU A 133 8.70 22.01 -0.13
C LEU A 133 9.46 20.70 -0.24
N GLY A 134 8.81 19.68 -0.75
CA GLY A 134 9.42 18.36 -0.92
C GLY A 134 9.35 17.93 -2.39
N GLU A 135 10.38 17.25 -2.86
CA GLU A 135 10.28 16.45 -4.07
C GLU A 135 9.82 15.06 -3.67
N ILE A 136 8.76 14.54 -4.28
CA ILE A 136 8.15 13.26 -3.96
C ILE A 136 8.47 12.27 -5.08
N TYR A 137 8.90 11.08 -4.70
CA TYR A 137 9.21 9.99 -5.63
C TYR A 137 8.54 8.71 -5.16
N LEU A 138 7.87 8.00 -6.06
CA LEU A 138 7.52 6.61 -5.78
C LEU A 138 8.81 5.81 -5.68
N SER A 139 8.88 4.97 -4.68
CA SER A 139 10.09 4.20 -4.37
C SER A 139 9.71 2.85 -3.82
N SER A 140 10.62 1.90 -3.93
CA SER A 140 10.58 0.64 -3.19
C SER A 140 11.66 0.60 -2.13
N ILE A 141 11.50 -0.26 -1.13
CA ILE A 141 12.52 -0.52 -0.13
C ILE A 141 12.75 -2.01 0.04
N ASN A 142 14.03 -2.39 0.13
CA ASN A 142 14.43 -3.73 0.53
C ASN A 142 14.51 -3.78 2.06
N PRO A 143 13.64 -4.54 2.76
CA PRO A 143 13.59 -4.53 4.21
C PRO A 143 14.81 -5.16 4.89
N SER A 144 15.56 -6.00 4.17
CA SER A 144 16.76 -6.66 4.73
C SER A 144 18.00 -5.77 4.69
N SER A 145 18.13 -4.91 3.68
CA SER A 145 19.29 -4.04 3.48
C SER A 145 19.04 -2.56 3.78
N GLY A 146 17.76 -2.15 3.90
CA GLY A 146 17.37 -0.75 4.03
C GLY A 146 17.55 0.06 2.75
N GLN A 147 17.90 -0.58 1.62
CA GLN A 147 18.11 0.10 0.35
C GLN A 147 16.78 0.61 -0.21
N ILE A 148 16.68 1.92 -0.42
CA ILE A 148 15.58 2.56 -1.12
C ILE A 148 15.96 2.74 -2.58
N SER A 149 15.08 2.32 -3.47
CA SER A 149 15.23 2.47 -4.93
C SER A 149 14.12 3.39 -5.45
N LEU A 150 14.53 4.49 -6.07
CA LEU A 150 13.58 5.40 -6.73
C LEU A 150 13.01 4.70 -7.97
N ILE A 151 11.69 4.69 -8.09
CA ILE A 151 10.97 4.19 -9.26
C ILE A 151 10.60 5.34 -10.16
N SER A 152 10.09 6.45 -9.57
CA SER A 152 9.80 7.66 -10.33
C SER A 152 11.09 8.25 -10.90
N PRO A 153 11.16 8.49 -12.23
CA PRO A 153 12.34 9.07 -12.87
C PRO A 153 12.52 10.55 -12.55
N GLN A 154 11.45 11.21 -12.09
CA GLN A 154 11.41 12.61 -11.66
C GLN A 154 10.41 12.78 -10.52
N SER A 155 10.44 13.92 -9.85
CA SER A 155 9.46 14.22 -8.81
C SER A 155 8.03 14.21 -9.35
N VAL A 156 7.14 13.52 -8.65
CA VAL A 156 5.70 13.41 -8.99
C VAL A 156 4.83 14.41 -8.24
N GLY A 157 5.43 15.24 -7.39
CA GLY A 157 4.71 16.27 -6.64
C GLY A 157 5.60 16.96 -5.63
N ALA A 158 5.05 18.01 -5.01
CA ALA A 158 5.75 18.82 -4.01
C ALA A 158 5.11 18.74 -2.61
N THR A 159 3.90 18.21 -2.53
CA THR A 159 3.15 18.13 -1.27
C THR A 159 2.43 16.79 -1.15
N TYR A 160 2.32 16.28 0.07
CA TYR A 160 1.47 15.16 0.39
C TYR A 160 0.88 15.36 1.79
N THR A 161 -0.26 14.74 2.09
CA THR A 161 -0.95 14.93 3.36
C THR A 161 -0.53 13.97 4.46
N GLY A 162 0.21 12.93 4.15
CA GLY A 162 0.65 11.93 5.14
C GLY A 162 -0.48 11.10 5.77
N THR A 163 -1.71 11.31 5.35
CA THR A 163 -2.91 10.81 6.04
C THR A 163 -3.41 9.47 5.53
N GLY A 164 -2.74 8.87 4.56
CA GLY A 164 -3.09 7.56 4.02
C GLY A 164 -2.41 7.26 2.70
N ASN A 165 -2.46 6.01 2.33
CA ASN A 165 -2.01 5.49 1.04
C ASN A 165 -2.75 4.19 0.73
N ALA A 166 -2.77 3.81 -0.53
CA ALA A 166 -3.40 2.59 -0.99
C ALA A 166 -2.60 2.00 -2.15
N ILE A 167 -2.62 0.69 -2.31
CA ILE A 167 -2.15 0.01 -3.51
C ILE A 167 -3.33 -0.74 -4.11
N ASP A 168 -3.56 -0.54 -5.39
CA ASP A 168 -4.39 -1.41 -6.20
C ASP A 168 -3.48 -2.48 -6.82
N PRO A 169 -3.48 -3.70 -6.29
CA PRO A 169 -2.60 -4.76 -6.78
C PRO A 169 -3.01 -5.31 -8.14
N HIS A 170 -4.25 -5.05 -8.58
CA HIS A 170 -4.74 -5.49 -9.89
C HIS A 170 -4.30 -4.54 -11.00
N GLN A 171 -4.41 -3.22 -10.77
CA GLN A 171 -3.98 -2.20 -11.72
C GLN A 171 -2.50 -1.83 -11.54
N MET A 172 -1.85 -2.33 -10.49
CA MET A 172 -0.47 -2.01 -10.14
C MET A 172 -0.27 -0.50 -9.99
N VAL A 173 -1.17 0.13 -9.21
CA VAL A 173 -1.18 1.57 -8.96
C VAL A 173 -1.05 1.86 -7.48
N TYR A 174 -0.11 2.72 -7.14
CA TYR A 174 0.04 3.27 -5.79
C TYR A 174 -0.66 4.62 -5.71
N TYR A 175 -1.57 4.77 -4.75
CA TYR A 175 -2.34 6.00 -4.53
C TYR A 175 -1.86 6.76 -3.29
N TYR A 176 -1.72 8.08 -3.44
CA TYR A 176 -1.53 9.02 -2.35
C TYR A 176 -2.34 10.30 -2.57
N SER A 177 -2.47 11.14 -1.54
CA SER A 177 -3.19 12.43 -1.65
C SER A 177 -2.27 13.60 -1.29
N ASN A 178 -2.43 14.70 -2.01
CA ASN A 178 -1.86 16.00 -1.68
C ASN A 178 -2.88 16.94 -0.98
N GLY A 179 -4.03 16.41 -0.59
CA GLY A 179 -5.15 17.12 0.04
C GLY A 179 -6.18 17.61 -0.96
N ALA A 180 -5.78 18.14 -2.10
CA ALA A 180 -6.67 18.59 -3.17
C ALA A 180 -6.95 17.51 -4.22
N GLN A 181 -6.02 16.58 -4.39
CA GLN A 181 -6.06 15.54 -5.41
C GLN A 181 -5.76 14.17 -4.80
N ILE A 182 -6.37 13.14 -5.38
CA ILE A 182 -5.91 11.74 -5.29
C ILE A 182 -5.05 11.46 -6.51
N ILE A 183 -3.82 11.00 -6.29
CA ILE A 183 -2.81 10.78 -7.33
C ILE A 183 -2.47 9.31 -7.34
N GLY A 184 -2.64 8.67 -8.48
CA GLY A 184 -2.21 7.31 -8.75
C GLY A 184 -0.88 7.30 -9.49
N LEU A 185 0.06 6.49 -9.02
CA LEU A 185 1.37 6.27 -9.62
C LEU A 185 1.46 4.83 -10.11
N ASP A 186 1.84 4.65 -11.35
CA ASP A 186 2.16 3.33 -11.89
C ASP A 186 3.39 2.78 -11.16
N ILE A 187 3.27 1.61 -10.53
CA ILE A 187 4.34 1.07 -9.67
C ILE A 187 5.56 0.55 -10.44
N TYR A 188 5.46 0.33 -11.74
CA TYR A 188 6.59 -0.11 -12.57
C TYR A 188 7.40 1.05 -13.12
N THR A 189 6.71 2.12 -13.52
CA THR A 189 7.34 3.27 -14.18
C THR A 189 7.56 4.45 -13.24
N GLY A 190 6.82 4.50 -12.13
CA GLY A 190 6.81 5.63 -11.21
C GLY A 190 6.19 6.91 -11.80
N LEU A 191 5.54 6.81 -12.96
CA LEU A 191 4.87 7.94 -13.59
C LEU A 191 3.47 8.12 -13.03
N VAL A 192 2.94 9.34 -13.16
CA VAL A 192 1.55 9.63 -12.80
C VAL A 192 0.62 8.89 -13.74
N TYR A 193 -0.10 7.90 -13.21
CA TYR A 193 -1.15 7.15 -13.90
C TYR A 193 -2.47 7.92 -13.94
N SER A 194 -2.83 8.55 -12.82
CA SER A 194 -4.04 9.35 -12.68
C SER A 194 -3.83 10.48 -11.68
N SER A 195 -4.57 11.58 -11.88
CA SER A 195 -4.60 12.71 -10.93
C SER A 195 -5.99 13.32 -10.98
N GLN A 196 -6.77 13.16 -9.92
CA GLN A 196 -8.15 13.60 -9.85
C GLN A 196 -8.36 14.57 -8.69
N THR A 197 -9.06 15.66 -8.94
CA THR A 197 -9.51 16.55 -7.87
C THR A 197 -10.45 15.80 -6.93
N VAL A 198 -10.19 15.90 -5.63
CA VAL A 198 -11.05 15.25 -4.63
C VAL A 198 -12.33 16.07 -4.47
N ASN A 199 -13.46 15.46 -4.85
CA ASN A 199 -14.78 16.06 -4.79
C ASN A 199 -15.51 15.53 -3.54
N PHE A 200 -15.56 16.35 -2.51
CA PHE A 200 -16.18 16.01 -1.23
C PHE A 200 -17.70 16.22 -1.25
N PRO A 201 -18.46 15.45 -0.44
CA PRO A 201 -19.81 15.83 -0.08
C PRO A 201 -19.80 17.16 0.68
N GLN A 202 -20.98 17.79 0.81
CA GLN A 202 -21.11 19.10 1.46
C GLN A 202 -20.47 19.09 2.88
N GLY A 203 -19.55 20.01 3.12
CA GLY A 203 -18.85 20.16 4.40
C GLY A 203 -17.59 19.29 4.55
N GLY A 204 -17.31 18.37 3.63
CA GLY A 204 -16.09 17.57 3.64
C GLY A 204 -14.87 18.37 3.22
N ALA A 205 -13.73 18.15 3.88
CA ALA A 205 -12.50 18.88 3.63
C ALA A 205 -11.29 17.98 3.38
N TYR A 206 -11.22 16.80 4.01
CA TYR A 206 -10.09 15.88 3.86
C TYR A 206 -10.59 14.44 3.82
N PHE A 207 -9.86 13.59 3.09
CA PHE A 207 -10.03 12.15 3.09
C PHE A 207 -8.79 11.51 3.68
N GLU A 208 -8.96 10.83 4.81
CA GLU A 208 -7.86 10.43 5.67
C GLU A 208 -7.94 8.94 6.02
N ASN A 209 -6.81 8.37 6.46
CA ASN A 209 -6.72 6.97 6.93
C ASN A 209 -7.36 5.99 5.95
N TYR A 210 -7.01 6.13 4.68
CA TYR A 210 -7.62 5.32 3.63
C TYR A 210 -6.76 4.10 3.27
N THR A 211 -7.43 3.07 2.81
CA THR A 211 -6.83 1.83 2.34
C THR A 211 -7.69 1.23 1.22
N TYR A 212 -7.06 0.43 0.37
CA TYR A 212 -7.72 -0.24 -0.75
C TYR A 212 -8.42 -1.51 -0.28
N ASN A 213 -9.60 -1.78 -0.82
CA ASN A 213 -10.33 -3.03 -0.66
C ASN A 213 -10.37 -3.77 -1.99
N CYS A 214 -9.73 -4.93 -2.04
CA CYS A 214 -9.67 -5.74 -3.26
C CYS A 214 -11.00 -6.42 -3.61
N ALA A 215 -11.89 -6.62 -2.65
CA ALA A 215 -13.16 -7.28 -2.92
C ALA A 215 -14.10 -6.46 -3.82
N ASP A 216 -14.00 -5.12 -3.79
CA ASP A 216 -14.83 -4.22 -4.60
C ASP A 216 -14.04 -3.11 -5.32
N THR A 217 -12.70 -3.22 -5.32
CA THR A 217 -11.78 -2.28 -5.99
C THR A 217 -11.94 -0.82 -5.58
N SER A 218 -12.42 -0.58 -4.35
CA SER A 218 -12.64 0.76 -3.80
C SER A 218 -11.60 1.14 -2.76
N ILE A 219 -11.36 2.44 -2.59
CA ILE A 219 -10.53 2.98 -1.51
C ILE A 219 -11.46 3.52 -0.43
N TYR A 220 -11.40 2.93 0.76
CA TYR A 220 -12.20 3.32 1.93
C TYR A 220 -11.38 4.12 2.92
N GLY A 221 -12.03 5.05 3.60
CA GLY A 221 -11.36 5.91 4.59
C GLY A 221 -12.32 6.81 5.34
N LEU A 222 -11.76 7.80 5.99
CA LEU A 222 -12.49 8.74 6.84
C LEU A 222 -12.57 10.11 6.17
N ILE A 223 -13.77 10.66 6.12
CA ILE A 223 -14.06 12.00 5.63
C ILE A 223 -14.02 12.94 6.85
N ARG A 224 -13.02 13.82 6.89
CA ARG A 224 -13.00 14.87 7.91
C ARG A 224 -13.85 16.03 7.44
N MET A 225 -14.89 16.34 8.25
CA MET A 225 -15.72 17.50 8.03
C MET A 225 -15.08 18.71 8.73
N GLN A 226 -15.10 19.85 8.05
CA GLN A 226 -14.69 21.14 8.61
C GLN A 226 -15.83 22.16 8.43
N PRO A 227 -16.98 21.96 9.05
CA PRO A 227 -17.89 23.07 9.26
C PRO A 227 -17.29 23.99 10.32
N THR A 228 -17.87 25.15 10.47
CA THR A 228 -17.59 26.07 11.58
C THR A 228 -18.00 25.42 12.92
N GLY A 229 -17.13 24.58 13.49
CA GLY A 229 -17.43 23.81 14.70
C GLY A 229 -16.38 22.75 15.01
N PRO A 230 -16.63 21.83 15.96
CA PRO A 230 -15.74 20.74 16.26
C PRO A 230 -15.54 19.83 15.04
N THR A 231 -14.32 19.37 14.82
CA THR A 231 -14.03 18.40 13.74
C THR A 231 -14.79 17.12 13.98
N THR A 232 -15.55 16.70 12.97
CA THR A 232 -16.24 15.42 12.95
C THR A 232 -15.76 14.54 11.80
N TYR A 233 -15.96 13.25 11.94
CA TYR A 233 -15.54 12.26 10.94
C TYR A 233 -16.73 11.43 10.48
N HIS A 234 -16.77 11.15 9.19
CA HIS A 234 -17.69 10.21 8.57
C HIS A 234 -16.90 9.12 7.87
N PHE A 235 -17.50 7.93 7.78
CA PHE A 235 -16.92 6.86 6.98
C PHE A 235 -17.39 6.99 5.53
N GLY A 236 -16.47 6.76 4.59
CA GLY A 236 -16.75 6.88 3.18
C GLY A 236 -15.76 6.17 2.30
N LYS A 237 -15.93 6.32 1.00
CA LYS A 237 -15.02 5.83 -0.02
C LYS A 237 -14.76 6.87 -1.09
N ILE A 238 -13.60 6.77 -1.72
CA ILE A 238 -13.24 7.58 -2.88
C ILE A 238 -13.10 6.70 -4.11
N ASN A 239 -13.63 7.18 -5.23
CA ASN A 239 -13.36 6.61 -6.54
C ASN A 239 -12.08 7.28 -7.09
N PRO A 240 -10.95 6.56 -7.21
CA PRO A 240 -9.68 7.17 -7.64
C PRO A 240 -9.66 7.57 -9.13
N GLN A 241 -10.61 7.09 -9.93
CA GLN A 241 -10.73 7.45 -11.36
C GLN A 241 -11.47 8.78 -11.58
N THR A 242 -12.34 9.17 -10.64
CA THR A 242 -13.17 10.40 -10.75
C THR A 242 -12.88 11.41 -9.64
N GLY A 243 -12.15 11.02 -8.59
CA GLY A 243 -11.95 11.83 -7.39
C GLY A 243 -13.20 12.01 -6.52
N THR A 244 -14.31 11.34 -6.85
CA THR A 244 -15.57 11.51 -6.13
C THR A 244 -15.53 10.77 -4.79
N VAL A 245 -15.73 11.52 -3.70
CA VAL A 245 -15.89 10.97 -2.35
C VAL A 245 -17.36 10.72 -2.06
N THR A 246 -17.68 9.50 -1.69
CA THR A 246 -19.03 9.08 -1.29
C THR A 246 -19.04 8.83 0.22
N GLN A 247 -19.86 9.59 0.94
CA GLN A 247 -20.13 9.32 2.35
C GLN A 247 -21.04 8.10 2.47
N ILE A 248 -20.64 7.15 3.33
CA ILE A 248 -21.38 5.91 3.59
C ILE A 248 -22.09 6.00 4.95
N SER A 249 -21.38 6.42 6.01
CA SER A 249 -22.00 6.58 7.31
C SER A 249 -22.99 7.77 7.30
N GLN A 250 -24.22 7.52 7.74
CA GLN A 250 -25.25 8.57 7.80
C GLN A 250 -24.96 9.57 8.93
N GLN A 251 -24.39 9.11 10.02
CA GLN A 251 -24.06 9.92 11.19
C GLN A 251 -22.54 10.08 11.32
N ALA A 252 -22.13 11.15 11.99
CA ALA A 252 -20.73 11.33 12.38
C ALA A 252 -20.29 10.22 13.32
N LEU A 253 -19.06 9.79 13.17
CA LEU A 253 -18.43 8.84 14.09
C LEU A 253 -18.18 9.54 15.42
N PRO A 254 -18.53 8.93 16.58
CA PRO A 254 -18.46 9.57 17.89
C PRO A 254 -17.05 9.58 18.48
N TYR A 255 -16.01 9.51 17.65
CA TYR A 255 -14.64 9.32 18.12
C TYR A 255 -13.71 10.43 17.69
N THR A 256 -12.69 10.68 18.52
CA THR A 256 -11.51 11.41 18.11
C THR A 256 -10.51 10.44 17.48
N LEU A 257 -10.03 10.78 16.29
CA LEU A 257 -9.04 9.93 15.64
C LEU A 257 -7.72 9.96 16.41
N PHE A 258 -7.08 8.79 16.51
CA PHE A 258 -5.67 8.73 16.85
C PHE A 258 -4.86 9.31 15.69
N SER A 259 -4.08 10.35 15.97
CA SER A 259 -3.34 11.10 14.94
C SER A 259 -2.13 10.39 14.32
N GLY A 260 -1.93 9.11 14.64
CA GLY A 260 -0.89 8.27 14.03
C GLY A 260 -1.34 7.75 12.67
N GLY A 261 -0.69 8.16 11.59
CA GLY A 261 -0.95 7.61 10.26
C GLY A 261 -0.80 6.08 10.22
N GLY A 262 -1.67 5.41 9.45
CA GLY A 262 -1.62 3.95 9.27
C GLY A 262 -2.28 3.11 10.37
N SER A 263 -3.04 3.74 11.27
CA SER A 263 -3.80 3.03 12.31
C SER A 263 -5.12 2.43 11.80
N ASN A 264 -5.15 2.01 10.55
CA ASN A 264 -6.33 1.44 9.87
C ASN A 264 -5.97 0.27 8.97
N THR A 265 -6.93 -0.61 8.78
CA THR A 265 -6.86 -1.74 7.83
C THR A 265 -8.26 -2.21 7.47
N ILE A 266 -8.38 -3.06 6.45
CA ILE A 266 -9.65 -3.69 6.04
C ILE A 266 -9.56 -5.20 6.21
N ASP A 267 -10.64 -5.79 6.68
CA ASP A 267 -10.96 -7.20 6.52
C ASP A 267 -11.84 -7.34 5.27
N PRO A 268 -11.28 -7.74 4.14
CA PRO A 268 -12.03 -7.79 2.88
C PRO A 268 -13.09 -8.89 2.86
N LEU A 269 -12.93 -9.94 3.67
CA LEU A 269 -13.85 -11.07 3.70
C LEU A 269 -15.11 -10.78 4.51
N ASN A 270 -14.97 -10.09 5.63
CA ASN A 270 -16.11 -9.70 6.46
C ASN A 270 -16.65 -8.32 6.11
N GLY A 271 -15.98 -7.58 5.20
CA GLY A 271 -16.39 -6.24 4.79
C GLY A 271 -16.33 -5.23 5.94
N ILE A 272 -15.26 -5.27 6.74
CA ILE A 272 -15.09 -4.42 7.92
C ILE A 272 -13.81 -3.59 7.79
N TYR A 273 -13.94 -2.29 8.01
CA TYR A 273 -12.82 -1.37 8.16
C TYR A 273 -12.51 -1.22 9.65
N TYR A 274 -11.28 -1.53 10.04
CA TYR A 274 -10.80 -1.38 11.42
C TYR A 274 -9.89 -0.18 11.56
N TYR A 275 -10.02 0.53 12.68
CA TYR A 275 -9.10 1.62 13.04
C TYR A 275 -9.02 1.81 14.56
N VAL A 276 -7.95 2.47 15.03
CA VAL A 276 -7.77 2.80 16.44
C VAL A 276 -8.29 4.19 16.72
N VAL A 277 -9.07 4.34 17.79
CA VAL A 277 -9.62 5.61 18.24
C VAL A 277 -9.19 5.93 19.66
N VAL A 278 -9.26 7.21 20.00
CA VAL A 278 -9.21 7.67 21.39
C VAL A 278 -10.65 7.79 21.90
N LEU A 279 -10.92 7.10 23.00
CA LEU A 279 -12.25 7.14 23.62
C LEU A 279 -12.47 8.48 24.36
N PRO A 280 -13.72 9.01 24.41
CA PRO A 280 -14.03 10.26 25.11
C PRO A 280 -13.65 10.27 26.61
N GLN A 281 -13.74 9.10 27.25
CA GLN A 281 -13.36 8.88 28.66
C GLN A 281 -11.85 8.62 28.87
N GLY A 282 -11.07 8.68 27.78
CA GLY A 282 -9.65 8.29 27.76
C GLY A 282 -9.45 6.83 27.45
N GLY A 283 -8.21 6.47 27.05
CA GLY A 283 -7.87 5.13 26.55
C GLY A 283 -8.10 4.99 25.06
N TYR A 284 -7.85 3.78 24.55
CA TYR A 284 -7.92 3.45 23.14
C TYR A 284 -8.92 2.32 22.90
N ALA A 285 -9.52 2.29 21.71
CA ALA A 285 -10.33 1.18 21.26
C ALA A 285 -10.00 0.84 19.80
N VAL A 286 -10.16 -0.43 19.44
CA VAL A 286 -10.29 -0.85 18.05
C VAL A 286 -11.76 -0.81 17.68
N VAL A 287 -12.08 -0.06 16.65
CA VAL A 287 -13.44 0.10 16.14
C VAL A 287 -13.54 -0.54 14.77
N GLY A 288 -14.56 -1.37 14.57
CA GLY A 288 -14.92 -1.95 13.28
C GLY A 288 -16.11 -1.21 12.67
N ILE A 289 -15.99 -0.83 11.40
CA ILE A 289 -17.03 -0.15 10.63
C ILE A 289 -17.40 -1.02 9.43
N SER A 290 -18.70 -1.28 9.25
CA SER A 290 -19.19 -1.99 8.06
C SER A 290 -18.92 -1.18 6.78
N LEU A 291 -18.26 -1.79 5.81
CA LEU A 291 -18.03 -1.18 4.49
C LEU A 291 -19.35 -0.88 3.76
N ALA A 292 -20.36 -1.70 3.98
CA ALA A 292 -21.65 -1.58 3.29
C ALA A 292 -22.51 -0.45 3.84
N THR A 293 -22.52 -0.25 5.16
CA THR A 293 -23.47 0.66 5.82
C THR A 293 -22.82 1.86 6.50
N GLY A 294 -21.51 1.83 6.71
CA GLY A 294 -20.79 2.83 7.50
C GLY A 294 -21.14 2.83 8.98
N ALA A 295 -21.91 1.83 9.46
CA ALA A 295 -22.25 1.69 10.85
C ALA A 295 -21.09 1.08 11.64
N VAL A 296 -20.89 1.53 12.87
CA VAL A 296 -20.01 0.88 13.83
C VAL A 296 -20.60 -0.48 14.20
N VAL A 297 -19.87 -1.55 13.90
CA VAL A 297 -20.28 -2.95 14.17
C VAL A 297 -19.53 -3.56 15.36
N SER A 298 -18.42 -2.98 15.74
CA SER A 298 -17.69 -3.37 16.96
C SER A 298 -16.93 -2.17 17.55
N GLU A 299 -16.88 -2.11 18.87
CA GLU A 299 -16.05 -1.19 19.64
C GLU A 299 -15.46 -1.96 20.81
N ASN A 300 -14.18 -2.22 20.76
CA ASN A 300 -13.50 -3.02 21.74
C ASN A 300 -12.37 -2.21 22.39
N PRO A 301 -12.56 -1.77 23.64
CA PRO A 301 -11.52 -1.07 24.39
C PRO A 301 -10.25 -1.90 24.47
N ILE A 302 -9.12 -1.30 24.18
CA ILE A 302 -7.81 -1.93 24.29
C ILE A 302 -7.43 -1.92 25.76
N ALA A 303 -7.47 -3.10 26.40
CA ALA A 303 -7.05 -3.25 27.77
C ALA A 303 -5.53 -3.12 27.86
N THR A 304 -5.06 -1.97 28.34
CA THR A 304 -3.63 -1.71 28.59
C THR A 304 -3.34 -1.85 30.07
N PRO A 305 -2.50 -2.81 30.51
CA PRO A 305 -2.07 -2.85 31.90
C PRO A 305 -1.14 -1.66 32.21
N GLY A 306 -1.64 -0.65 32.89
CA GLY A 306 -0.89 0.17 33.83
C GLY A 306 -0.03 1.33 33.33
N THR A 307 0.17 1.62 32.05
CA THR A 307 0.92 2.77 31.55
C THR A 307 0.32 3.29 30.25
N ALA A 308 0.60 4.54 29.88
CA ALA A 308 0.12 5.14 28.63
C ALA A 308 0.68 4.35 27.42
N LEU A 309 0.02 3.27 27.06
CA LEU A 309 0.32 2.46 25.90
C LEU A 309 -0.55 2.92 24.74
N TYR A 310 0.02 3.00 23.56
CA TYR A 310 -0.76 3.18 22.34
C TYR A 310 -0.40 2.13 21.31
N PHE A 311 -1.40 1.76 20.52
CA PHE A 311 -1.30 0.75 19.50
C PHE A 311 -1.58 1.38 18.15
N HIS A 312 -0.69 1.18 17.20
CA HIS A 312 -0.84 1.78 15.88
C HIS A 312 -0.19 0.94 14.76
N MET A 313 -0.30 1.41 13.53
CA MET A 313 0.17 0.68 12.35
C MET A 313 -0.54 -0.66 12.16
N LEU A 314 -1.87 -0.64 12.22
CA LEU A 314 -2.70 -1.83 12.05
C LEU A 314 -2.49 -2.49 10.70
N ARG A 315 -2.44 -3.81 10.72
CA ARG A 315 -2.49 -4.66 9.53
C ARG A 315 -3.32 -5.90 9.83
N PHE A 316 -4.19 -6.21 8.91
CA PHE A 316 -4.97 -7.44 8.96
C PHE A 316 -4.24 -8.55 8.22
N SER A 317 -4.37 -9.80 8.68
CA SER A 317 -3.61 -10.94 8.13
C SER A 317 -4.10 -11.42 6.76
N SER A 318 -5.19 -10.88 6.24
CA SER A 318 -5.75 -11.21 4.92
C SER A 318 -5.81 -9.99 4.02
N ASP A 319 -4.67 -9.34 3.75
CA ASP A 319 -4.61 -8.40 2.65
C ASP A 319 -4.89 -9.12 1.33
N CYS A 320 -5.20 -8.38 0.27
CA CYS A 320 -5.58 -8.84 -1.07
C CYS A 320 -4.73 -10.00 -1.64
N ALA A 321 -4.63 -11.10 -0.93
CA ALA A 321 -4.02 -12.32 -1.42
C ALA A 321 -4.98 -12.98 -2.40
N GLU A 322 -4.48 -13.28 -3.59
CA GLU A 322 -5.14 -14.02 -4.67
C GLU A 322 -6.12 -13.26 -5.58
N ALA A 323 -5.58 -12.39 -6.40
CA ALA A 323 -5.98 -12.34 -7.79
C ALA A 323 -4.74 -11.95 -8.60
N ALA A 324 -4.30 -12.84 -9.46
CA ALA A 324 -3.30 -12.49 -10.47
C ALA A 324 -3.76 -11.21 -11.19
N PRO A 325 -2.88 -10.26 -11.47
CA PRO A 325 -3.26 -8.95 -11.99
C PRO A 325 -3.95 -9.08 -13.36
N GLU A 326 -5.26 -8.97 -13.38
CA GLU A 326 -5.98 -8.69 -14.61
C GLU A 326 -5.90 -7.19 -14.89
N ARG A 327 -5.04 -6.79 -15.80
CA ARG A 327 -5.05 -5.41 -16.31
C ARG A 327 -6.33 -5.18 -17.10
N LEU A 328 -7.25 -4.43 -16.54
CA LEU A 328 -8.37 -3.89 -17.28
C LEU A 328 -7.87 -2.73 -18.16
N ASN A 329 -7.96 -2.89 -19.47
CA ASN A 329 -7.74 -1.82 -20.43
C ASN A 329 -8.77 -0.68 -20.16
N PRO A 330 -8.36 0.57 -19.86
CA PRO A 330 -9.28 1.66 -19.54
C PRO A 330 -10.23 2.05 -20.68
N ASN A 331 -10.08 1.46 -21.88
CA ASN A 331 -10.92 1.74 -23.04
C ASN A 331 -11.92 0.63 -23.42
N SER A 332 -12.05 -0.44 -22.61
CA SER A 332 -13.06 -1.48 -22.92
C SER A 332 -14.37 -1.19 -22.20
N GLY A 333 -15.35 -0.71 -22.95
CA GLY A 333 -16.74 -0.70 -22.53
C GLY A 333 -17.20 -2.11 -22.19
N SER A 334 -17.93 -2.19 -21.08
CA SER A 334 -18.61 -3.33 -20.46
C SER A 334 -18.97 -4.49 -21.43
N ALA A 335 -18.28 -5.64 -21.29
CA ALA A 335 -18.75 -6.93 -21.75
C ALA A 335 -18.25 -8.03 -20.83
N GLY A 336 -19.11 -8.98 -20.52
CA GLY A 336 -19.02 -9.99 -19.47
C GLY A 336 -17.73 -10.80 -19.40
N ILE A 337 -17.32 -11.09 -18.19
CA ILE A 337 -16.07 -11.76 -17.81
C ILE A 337 -16.20 -13.25 -18.03
N THR A 338 -15.41 -13.77 -18.95
CA THR A 338 -14.97 -15.18 -18.95
C THR A 338 -13.53 -15.20 -18.44
N ALA A 339 -13.22 -16.11 -17.53
CA ALA A 339 -11.89 -16.28 -16.96
C ALA A 339 -10.82 -16.35 -18.06
N ALA A 340 -9.89 -15.38 -18.07
CA ALA A 340 -8.78 -15.36 -19.01
C ALA A 340 -7.74 -16.40 -18.59
N SER A 341 -7.25 -17.19 -19.53
CA SER A 341 -6.11 -18.07 -19.34
C SER A 341 -4.84 -17.24 -19.15
N VAL A 342 -4.02 -17.64 -18.18
CA VAL A 342 -2.68 -17.03 -17.99
C VAL A 342 -1.85 -17.38 -19.22
N VAL A 343 -1.50 -16.39 -20.01
CA VAL A 343 -0.60 -16.53 -21.15
C VAL A 343 0.83 -16.56 -20.62
N ASP A 344 1.54 -17.66 -20.80
CA ASP A 344 2.98 -17.74 -20.46
C ASP A 344 3.79 -17.02 -21.56
N VAL A 345 4.32 -15.85 -21.21
CA VAL A 345 5.21 -15.08 -22.08
C VAL A 345 6.64 -15.17 -21.54
N ARG A 346 7.55 -15.61 -22.39
CA ARG A 346 8.98 -15.71 -22.07
C ARG A 346 9.78 -14.79 -22.95
N VAL A 347 10.65 -14.01 -22.32
CA VAL A 347 11.49 -13.03 -22.98
C VAL A 347 12.94 -13.30 -22.60
N ASN A 348 13.78 -13.60 -23.59
CA ASN A 348 15.17 -14.01 -23.38
C ASN A 348 16.10 -13.41 -24.45
N PRO A 349 17.35 -13.06 -24.07
CA PRO A 349 17.84 -12.92 -22.70
C PRO A 349 17.31 -11.66 -22.03
N ASN A 350 17.36 -11.60 -20.70
CA ASN A 350 17.15 -10.38 -19.93
C ASN A 350 18.15 -10.41 -18.75
N PRO A 351 19.19 -9.56 -18.71
CA PRO A 351 19.50 -8.50 -19.68
C PRO A 351 19.71 -8.97 -21.12
N PHE A 352 19.31 -8.13 -22.08
CA PHE A 352 19.47 -8.41 -23.50
C PHE A 352 20.62 -7.57 -24.12
N ASP A 353 21.13 -8.00 -25.27
CA ASP A 353 22.18 -7.28 -26.01
C ASP A 353 21.74 -7.05 -27.47
N ASP A 354 22.27 -7.81 -28.41
CA ASP A 354 22.06 -7.57 -29.85
C ASP A 354 20.70 -8.08 -30.36
N ARG A 355 20.06 -8.96 -29.61
CA ARG A 355 18.75 -9.53 -29.94
C ARG A 355 17.92 -9.83 -28.70
N LEU A 356 16.60 -9.81 -28.88
CA LEU A 356 15.63 -10.11 -27.87
C LEU A 356 14.60 -11.08 -28.45
N MET A 357 14.54 -12.29 -27.92
CA MET A 357 13.56 -13.31 -28.31
C MET A 357 12.36 -13.25 -27.38
N ILE A 358 11.18 -13.25 -27.98
CA ILE A 358 9.89 -13.25 -27.32
C ILE A 358 9.15 -14.50 -27.73
N THR A 359 8.66 -15.26 -26.76
CA THR A 359 7.81 -16.44 -27.00
C THR A 359 6.56 -16.34 -26.15
N SER A 360 5.43 -16.73 -26.69
CA SER A 360 4.13 -16.70 -26.02
C SER A 360 3.34 -17.96 -26.35
N ASP A 361 2.59 -18.46 -25.36
CA ASP A 361 1.65 -19.56 -25.60
C ASP A 361 0.46 -19.11 -26.47
N ASP A 362 0.16 -17.80 -26.49
CA ASP A 362 -0.82 -17.20 -27.40
C ASP A 362 -0.16 -16.56 -28.61
N ILE A 363 -0.95 -16.44 -29.71
CA ILE A 363 -0.53 -15.68 -30.89
C ILE A 363 -0.42 -14.19 -30.50
N MET A 364 0.76 -13.63 -30.72
CA MET A 364 1.03 -12.20 -30.54
C MET A 364 0.53 -11.41 -31.75
N ASP A 365 -0.26 -10.37 -31.52
CA ASP A 365 -0.77 -9.48 -32.57
C ASP A 365 0.18 -8.30 -32.80
N LEU A 366 0.69 -7.72 -31.71
CA LEU A 366 1.56 -6.56 -31.74
C LEU A 366 2.55 -6.61 -30.58
N CYS A 367 3.83 -6.43 -30.89
CA CYS A 367 4.89 -6.26 -29.90
C CYS A 367 5.51 -4.87 -30.03
N THR A 368 5.57 -4.12 -28.93
CA THR A 368 6.10 -2.77 -28.89
C THR A 368 7.16 -2.64 -27.80
N LEU A 369 8.36 -2.22 -28.16
CA LEU A 369 9.43 -1.92 -27.22
C LEU A 369 9.54 -0.40 -27.06
N ARG A 370 9.50 0.07 -25.80
CA ARG A 370 9.61 1.49 -25.45
C ARG A 370 10.86 1.72 -24.61
N ASP A 371 11.47 2.88 -24.72
CA ASP A 371 12.54 3.32 -23.83
C ASP A 371 11.96 3.81 -22.48
N SER A 372 12.83 4.21 -21.57
CA SER A 372 12.47 4.72 -20.23
C SER A 372 11.64 6.02 -20.26
N GLN A 373 11.54 6.69 -21.41
CA GLN A 373 10.72 7.88 -21.61
C GLN A 373 9.37 7.57 -22.27
N GLY A 374 9.07 6.27 -22.48
CA GLY A 374 7.84 5.82 -23.15
C GLY A 374 7.85 5.94 -24.67
N LYS A 375 8.96 6.38 -25.28
CA LYS A 375 9.10 6.49 -26.72
C LYS A 375 9.23 5.09 -27.33
N ILE A 376 8.45 4.81 -28.38
CA ILE A 376 8.56 3.58 -29.15
C ILE A 376 9.93 3.54 -29.85
N VAL A 377 10.71 2.49 -29.57
CA VAL A 377 12.02 2.26 -30.17
C VAL A 377 11.99 1.11 -31.19
N LEU A 378 11.13 0.11 -30.97
CA LEU A 378 10.83 -0.97 -31.90
C LEU A 378 9.35 -1.31 -31.80
N GLN A 379 8.74 -1.67 -32.93
CA GLN A 379 7.36 -2.14 -32.99
C GLN A 379 7.19 -3.07 -34.17
N GLU A 380 6.54 -4.20 -33.95
CA GLU A 380 6.26 -5.18 -34.98
C GLU A 380 4.89 -5.81 -34.75
N ALA A 381 4.06 -5.79 -35.78
CA ALA A 381 2.83 -6.55 -35.83
C ALA A 381 3.17 -7.97 -36.33
N THR A 382 2.77 -8.96 -35.57
CA THR A 382 3.06 -10.37 -35.88
C THR A 382 1.83 -11.21 -35.56
N LEU A 383 1.67 -12.32 -36.31
CA LEU A 383 0.67 -13.34 -35.97
C LEU A 383 1.43 -14.65 -35.68
N SER A 384 2.26 -14.62 -34.66
CA SER A 384 3.18 -15.71 -34.33
C SER A 384 3.29 -15.91 -32.83
N HIS A 385 3.66 -17.11 -32.42
CA HIS A 385 4.07 -17.41 -31.03
C HIS A 385 5.53 -17.02 -30.75
N HIS A 386 6.29 -16.59 -31.78
CA HIS A 386 7.69 -16.24 -31.66
C HIS A 386 7.99 -14.96 -32.40
N LEU A 387 8.77 -14.06 -31.78
CA LEU A 387 9.28 -12.85 -32.39
C LEU A 387 10.72 -12.63 -31.95
N GLU A 388 11.56 -12.14 -32.83
CA GLU A 388 12.94 -11.72 -32.53
C GLU A 388 13.12 -10.26 -32.91
N PHE A 389 13.40 -9.39 -31.93
CA PHE A 389 13.85 -8.03 -32.17
C PHE A 389 15.37 -7.97 -32.32
N GLN A 390 15.83 -7.29 -33.38
CA GLN A 390 17.24 -6.90 -33.50
C GLN A 390 17.45 -5.62 -32.70
N THR A 391 18.27 -5.68 -31.66
CA THR A 391 18.40 -4.66 -30.64
C THR A 391 19.80 -4.05 -30.56
N ALA A 392 20.74 -4.45 -31.44
CA ALA A 392 22.14 -4.00 -31.44
C ALA A 392 22.28 -2.46 -31.45
N GLN A 393 21.36 -1.75 -32.12
CA GLN A 393 21.35 -0.28 -32.24
C GLN A 393 20.80 0.43 -31.00
N LEU A 394 20.18 -0.26 -30.05
CA LEU A 394 19.62 0.33 -28.86
C LEU A 394 20.74 0.64 -27.85
N LYS A 395 20.59 1.72 -27.07
CA LYS A 395 21.51 2.08 -26.01
C LYS A 395 21.30 1.23 -24.78
N SER A 396 22.34 1.07 -23.96
CA SER A 396 22.18 0.46 -22.64
C SER A 396 21.21 1.26 -21.79
N GLY A 397 20.27 0.58 -21.13
CA GLY A 397 19.23 1.22 -20.36
C GLY A 397 18.06 0.30 -20.03
N ILE A 398 17.00 0.89 -19.51
CA ILE A 398 15.74 0.21 -19.18
C ILE A 398 14.77 0.39 -20.34
N TYR A 399 14.09 -0.71 -20.69
CA TYR A 399 13.09 -0.77 -21.73
C TYR A 399 11.83 -1.44 -21.20
N PHE A 400 10.69 -1.16 -21.84
CA PHE A 400 9.39 -1.75 -21.55
C PHE A 400 8.86 -2.42 -22.81
N LEU A 401 8.66 -3.72 -22.72
CA LEU A 401 8.06 -4.53 -23.77
C LEU A 401 6.57 -4.67 -23.52
N GLU A 402 5.79 -4.33 -24.50
CA GLU A 402 4.33 -4.43 -24.54
C GLU A 402 3.98 -5.47 -25.63
N ILE A 403 3.25 -6.53 -25.25
CA ILE A 403 2.84 -7.60 -26.15
C ILE A 403 1.32 -7.68 -26.11
N GLN A 404 0.70 -7.46 -27.26
CA GLN A 404 -0.73 -7.60 -27.45
C GLN A 404 -1.05 -8.96 -28.03
N THR A 405 -2.01 -9.66 -27.44
CA THR A 405 -2.56 -10.94 -27.93
C THR A 405 -4.09 -10.83 -28.01
N ALA A 406 -4.73 -11.81 -28.61
CA ALA A 406 -6.20 -11.87 -28.64
C ALA A 406 -6.83 -11.96 -27.24
N THR A 407 -6.10 -12.46 -26.25
CA THR A 407 -6.58 -12.65 -24.87
C THR A 407 -6.19 -11.51 -23.93
N GLY A 408 -5.28 -10.59 -24.32
CA GLY A 408 -4.90 -9.45 -23.49
C GLY A 408 -3.58 -8.79 -23.83
N LEU A 409 -3.15 -7.91 -22.92
CA LEU A 409 -1.90 -7.16 -23.02
C LEU A 409 -0.93 -7.64 -21.96
N HIS A 410 0.29 -8.00 -22.37
CA HIS A 410 1.39 -8.36 -21.49
C HIS A 410 2.45 -7.26 -21.51
N LEU A 411 2.97 -6.89 -20.32
CA LEU A 411 4.01 -5.88 -20.16
C LEU A 411 5.17 -6.45 -19.37
N GLN A 412 6.39 -6.20 -19.83
CA GLN A 412 7.60 -6.66 -19.17
C GLN A 412 8.70 -5.60 -19.19
N LYS A 413 9.34 -5.41 -18.05
CA LYS A 413 10.55 -4.58 -17.92
C LYS A 413 11.78 -5.38 -18.37
N LEU A 414 12.60 -4.75 -19.18
CA LEU A 414 13.83 -5.33 -19.73
C LEU A 414 15.01 -4.42 -19.44
N VAL A 415 16.20 -5.01 -19.42
CA VAL A 415 17.47 -4.30 -19.23
C VAL A 415 18.40 -4.63 -20.41
N LYS A 416 19.01 -3.58 -20.99
CA LYS A 416 20.07 -3.71 -21.99
C LYS A 416 21.41 -3.25 -21.44
#